data_57f1975e3e84b54a51d111ea3b9cd33d
#
_entry.id   57f1975e3e84b54a51d111ea3b9cd33d
#
_cell.length_a   1.000
_cell.length_b   1.000
_cell.length_c   1.000
_cell.angle_alpha   90.00
_cell.angle_beta   90.00
_cell.angle_gamma   90.00
#
_symmetry.space_group_name_H-M   'P 1'
#
loop_
_entity.id
_entity.type
_entity.pdbx_description
1 polymer ?
#
loop_
_entity_poly.entity_id
_entity_poly.type
_entity_poly.pdbx_seq_one_letter_code
_entity_poly.pdbx_strand_id
1 'polypeptide(L)'
;MKYTKRVALLLSLLLGQANTGATTAEPDWPQWHGPDRTAISTETGLLKTWPVGGPPVVWSVSGLGEGYGSIAIKGDRIYVQGVKDSQSSVFCLNRADGKTVWVTALGPRLGQDKGPGPRGTPTVENDRLYALNENGDLGCLKPTDGSVLWRRNILKDFGGRNPKWLISESPLIDGDHLIVTPGGQGASIVALDKTTGKTIWTTKELSDEAAYSSCVTADIGGVRTIVGFTGRAGVGVRASDGKLMWRYERVSNSTANIATPIVHDSKVFYTSDYGTGCALLGLKAEGGEVKAEEIYFSREMMNHHGGVVLLNGYLYGFNNAILSCVEFATGKMVWRDRSVGKGTLTYADGLLYLLGENNVVGLADASPAGYKEKGRFQIADQGWPSWAHPVVCGGRFYIRNQGALGCYDIKAR
;
A
#
# COMPACT_ATOMS: atom_id res chain seq x y z
N MET A 1 -25.22 -46.37 -75.17
CA MET A 1 -24.29 -45.98 -74.13
C MET A 1 -24.30 -44.46 -74.00
N LYS A 2 -24.96 -43.91 -72.96
CA LYS A 2 -25.05 -42.47 -72.72
C LYS A 2 -24.33 -42.18 -71.36
N TYR A 3 -23.21 -41.46 -71.41
CA TYR A 3 -22.52 -41.00 -70.25
C TYR A 3 -23.09 -39.66 -69.77
N THR A 4 -23.61 -39.65 -68.55
CA THR A 4 -24.10 -38.42 -67.86
C THR A 4 -22.97 -37.89 -66.97
N LYS A 5 -22.45 -36.72 -67.27
CA LYS A 5 -21.51 -36.00 -66.42
C LYS A 5 -22.25 -35.30 -65.25
N ARG A 6 -21.91 -35.61 -64.00
CA ARG A 6 -22.36 -34.87 -62.85
C ARG A 6 -21.32 -33.77 -62.55
N VAL A 7 -21.77 -32.51 -62.54
CA VAL A 7 -20.99 -31.35 -62.09
C VAL A 7 -21.25 -31.22 -60.59
N ALA A 8 -20.17 -31.30 -59.80
CA ALA A 8 -20.21 -31.03 -58.36
C ALA A 8 -19.92 -29.54 -58.14
N LEU A 9 -20.89 -28.85 -57.56
CA LEU A 9 -20.75 -27.44 -57.13
C LEU A 9 -20.14 -27.40 -55.73
N LEU A 10 -18.90 -26.93 -55.60
CA LEU A 10 -18.25 -26.68 -54.31
C LEU A 10 -18.72 -25.30 -53.80
N LEU A 11 -19.50 -25.29 -52.74
CA LEU A 11 -19.85 -24.11 -51.96
C LEU A 11 -18.72 -23.89 -50.93
N SER A 12 -17.89 -22.88 -51.12
CA SER A 12 -16.89 -22.43 -50.13
C SER A 12 -17.59 -21.54 -49.10
N LEU A 13 -17.80 -22.08 -47.90
CA LEU A 13 -18.18 -21.30 -46.71
C LEU A 13 -16.97 -20.50 -46.24
N LEU A 14 -16.97 -19.20 -46.40
CA LEU A 14 -16.12 -18.26 -45.70
C LEU A 14 -16.59 -18.12 -44.25
N LEU A 15 -15.99 -18.85 -43.32
CA LEU A 15 -16.11 -18.62 -41.88
C LEU A 15 -15.35 -17.34 -41.54
N GLY A 16 -16.07 -16.24 -41.40
CA GLY A 16 -15.55 -15.02 -40.80
C GLY A 16 -15.17 -15.29 -39.32
N GLN A 17 -13.87 -15.33 -39.01
CA GLN A 17 -13.40 -15.30 -37.62
C GLN A 17 -13.75 -13.94 -37.05
N ALA A 18 -14.79 -13.89 -36.23
CA ALA A 18 -15.01 -12.77 -35.32
C ALA A 18 -13.88 -12.76 -34.30
N ASN A 19 -12.96 -11.81 -34.47
CA ASN A 19 -11.91 -11.54 -33.54
C ASN A 19 -12.57 -10.91 -32.29
N THR A 20 -13.04 -11.73 -31.35
CA THR A 20 -13.47 -11.26 -30.03
C THR A 20 -12.20 -10.85 -29.28
N GLY A 21 -11.82 -9.59 -29.46
CA GLY A 21 -10.78 -8.98 -28.64
C GLY A 21 -11.19 -9.15 -27.16
N ALA A 22 -10.53 -10.07 -26.47
CA ALA A 22 -10.65 -10.16 -25.03
C ALA A 22 -10.20 -8.81 -24.47
N THR A 23 -11.13 -8.01 -24.00
CA THR A 23 -10.81 -6.83 -23.19
C THR A 23 -10.13 -7.34 -21.94
N THR A 24 -8.81 -7.22 -21.88
CA THR A 24 -8.06 -7.50 -20.64
C THR A 24 -8.65 -6.59 -19.56
N ALA A 25 -9.11 -7.20 -18.46
CA ALA A 25 -9.64 -6.44 -17.35
C ALA A 25 -8.59 -5.40 -16.92
N GLU A 26 -9.04 -4.18 -16.64
CA GLU A 26 -8.12 -3.15 -16.15
C GLU A 26 -7.49 -3.62 -14.83
N PRO A 27 -6.19 -3.32 -14.60
CA PRO A 27 -5.51 -3.74 -13.39
C PRO A 27 -6.18 -3.13 -12.16
N ASP A 28 -6.06 -3.86 -11.05
CA ASP A 28 -6.52 -3.45 -9.72
C ASP A 28 -5.35 -2.96 -8.85
N TRP A 29 -5.69 -2.15 -7.85
CA TRP A 29 -4.80 -1.73 -6.74
C TRP A 29 -5.56 -1.93 -5.42
N PRO A 30 -5.82 -3.18 -4.99
CA PRO A 30 -6.90 -3.49 -4.06
C PRO A 30 -6.61 -3.17 -2.60
N GLN A 31 -5.41 -2.70 -2.26
CA GLN A 31 -4.98 -2.44 -0.89
C GLN A 31 -3.77 -1.50 -0.85
N TRP A 32 -3.30 -1.22 0.36
CA TRP A 32 -2.07 -0.50 0.65
C TRP A 32 -0.88 -1.06 -0.15
N HIS A 33 -0.20 -0.20 -0.91
CA HIS A 33 0.94 -0.54 -1.76
C HIS A 33 0.65 -1.56 -2.89
N GLY A 34 -0.62 -1.72 -3.28
CA GLY A 34 -1.02 -2.57 -4.40
C GLY A 34 -1.18 -4.05 -4.05
N PRO A 35 -1.31 -4.92 -5.06
CA PRO A 35 -1.63 -6.34 -4.85
C PRO A 35 -0.69 -7.06 -3.89
N ASP A 36 0.61 -6.79 -3.99
CA ASP A 36 1.67 -7.46 -3.23
C ASP A 36 2.24 -6.60 -2.09
N ARG A 37 1.63 -5.47 -1.79
CA ARG A 37 2.10 -4.49 -0.76
C ARG A 37 3.53 -3.99 -0.94
N THR A 38 3.96 -3.86 -2.20
CA THR A 38 5.33 -3.47 -2.57
C THR A 38 5.45 -2.05 -3.12
N ALA A 39 4.34 -1.35 -3.35
CA ALA A 39 4.27 -0.08 -4.07
C ALA A 39 4.83 -0.17 -5.51
N ILE A 40 4.71 -1.35 -6.13
CA ILE A 40 5.14 -1.63 -7.50
C ILE A 40 3.91 -1.89 -8.36
N SER A 41 3.73 -1.11 -9.42
CA SER A 41 2.84 -1.43 -10.53
C SER A 41 3.62 -2.19 -11.61
N THR A 42 3.04 -3.29 -12.09
CA THR A 42 3.63 -4.11 -13.18
C THR A 42 3.26 -3.59 -14.57
N GLU A 43 2.55 -2.48 -14.65
CA GLU A 43 2.14 -1.88 -15.92
C GLU A 43 3.33 -1.38 -16.73
N THR A 44 3.16 -1.40 -18.04
CA THR A 44 4.09 -0.91 -19.05
C THR A 44 3.39 -0.01 -20.07
N GLY A 45 4.15 0.64 -20.96
CA GLY A 45 3.58 1.55 -21.95
C GLY A 45 3.14 2.88 -21.33
N LEU A 46 3.85 3.34 -20.31
CA LEU A 46 3.60 4.61 -19.64
C LEU A 46 4.48 5.73 -20.18
N LEU A 47 4.06 6.99 -20.03
CA LEU A 47 4.84 8.16 -20.43
C LEU A 47 6.21 8.15 -19.73
N LYS A 48 7.29 8.22 -20.50
CA LYS A 48 8.66 8.21 -19.98
C LYS A 48 9.16 9.60 -19.57
N THR A 49 8.44 10.65 -19.96
CA THR A 49 8.67 12.04 -19.57
C THR A 49 7.31 12.75 -19.44
N TRP A 50 7.26 13.76 -18.60
CA TRP A 50 6.05 14.60 -18.51
C TRP A 50 6.26 15.94 -19.23
N PRO A 51 5.23 16.50 -19.84
CA PRO A 51 5.24 17.89 -20.32
C PRO A 51 5.37 18.88 -19.15
N VAL A 52 5.67 20.13 -19.50
CA VAL A 52 5.60 21.23 -18.52
C VAL A 52 4.17 21.31 -17.94
N GLY A 53 4.07 21.33 -16.62
CA GLY A 53 2.79 21.31 -15.91
C GLY A 53 2.26 19.92 -15.58
N GLY A 54 2.99 18.86 -15.95
CA GLY A 54 2.64 17.46 -15.61
C GLY A 54 1.79 16.74 -16.67
N PRO A 55 1.40 15.49 -16.41
CA PRO A 55 0.55 14.73 -17.31
C PRO A 55 -0.89 15.29 -17.35
N PRO A 56 -1.66 15.06 -18.46
CA PRO A 56 -3.02 15.56 -18.58
C PRO A 56 -3.92 15.09 -17.44
N VAL A 57 -4.69 16.01 -16.87
CA VAL A 57 -5.72 15.69 -15.88
C VAL A 57 -6.90 15.02 -16.58
N VAL A 58 -7.30 13.84 -16.10
CA VAL A 58 -8.53 13.15 -16.56
C VAL A 58 -9.71 13.70 -15.78
N TRP A 59 -9.58 13.73 -14.45
CA TRP A 59 -10.53 14.34 -13.55
C TRP A 59 -9.85 14.71 -12.22
N SER A 60 -10.46 15.62 -11.50
CA SER A 60 -10.11 15.99 -10.14
C SER A 60 -11.38 16.21 -9.33
N VAL A 61 -11.42 15.68 -8.13
CA VAL A 61 -12.55 15.82 -7.21
C VAL A 61 -12.06 16.34 -5.85
N SER A 62 -12.98 16.98 -5.13
CA SER A 62 -12.78 17.49 -3.78
C SER A 62 -13.93 17.05 -2.87
N GLY A 63 -13.87 17.38 -1.58
CA GLY A 63 -14.94 17.07 -0.63
C GLY A 63 -14.82 15.69 0.01
N LEU A 64 -13.68 15.00 -0.13
CA LEU A 64 -13.40 13.76 0.60
C LEU A 64 -13.09 14.01 2.08
N GLY A 65 -12.92 15.28 2.46
CA GLY A 65 -12.50 15.66 3.80
C GLY A 65 -11.05 15.29 4.09
N GLU A 66 -10.64 15.59 5.31
CA GLU A 66 -9.26 15.39 5.75
C GLU A 66 -8.90 13.90 5.79
N GLY A 67 -7.61 13.60 5.66
CA GLY A 67 -7.06 12.26 5.81
C GLY A 67 -5.78 12.04 4.99
N TYR A 68 -5.02 11.04 5.37
CA TYR A 68 -3.70 10.72 4.81
C TYR A 68 -3.62 9.34 4.16
N GLY A 69 -4.68 8.53 4.25
CA GLY A 69 -4.73 7.22 3.60
C GLY A 69 -4.65 7.33 2.08
N SER A 70 -3.99 6.38 1.44
CA SER A 70 -4.01 6.23 -0.01
C SER A 70 -5.36 5.64 -0.47
N ILE A 71 -5.48 5.33 -1.75
CA ILE A 71 -6.68 4.75 -2.34
C ILE A 71 -6.51 3.26 -2.60
N ALA A 72 -7.61 2.52 -2.57
CA ALA A 72 -7.72 1.18 -3.14
C ALA A 72 -8.60 1.21 -4.40
N ILE A 73 -8.25 0.42 -5.41
CA ILE A 73 -8.97 0.34 -6.69
C ILE A 73 -9.34 -1.11 -6.96
N LYS A 74 -10.63 -1.35 -7.24
CA LYS A 74 -11.14 -2.66 -7.67
C LYS A 74 -12.17 -2.48 -8.77
N GLY A 75 -11.88 -3.02 -9.96
CA GLY A 75 -12.71 -2.84 -11.14
C GLY A 75 -12.94 -1.35 -11.46
N ASP A 76 -14.20 -0.94 -11.52
CA ASP A 76 -14.64 0.42 -11.81
C ASP A 76 -14.82 1.32 -10.56
N ARG A 77 -14.31 0.90 -9.40
CA ARG A 77 -14.45 1.61 -8.12
C ARG A 77 -13.12 1.98 -7.49
N ILE A 78 -13.13 3.14 -6.83
CA ILE A 78 -12.05 3.63 -5.97
C ILE A 78 -12.61 3.74 -4.55
N TYR A 79 -11.86 3.23 -3.57
CA TYR A 79 -12.20 3.32 -2.15
C TYR A 79 -11.15 4.12 -1.41
N VAL A 80 -11.60 5.07 -0.60
CA VAL A 80 -10.72 5.96 0.16
C VAL A 80 -11.38 6.34 1.49
N GLN A 81 -10.60 6.49 2.54
CA GLN A 81 -11.09 7.01 3.80
C GLN A 81 -10.93 8.52 3.87
N GLY A 82 -11.89 9.22 4.45
CA GLY A 82 -11.87 10.66 4.64
C GLY A 82 -12.84 11.08 5.74
N VAL A 83 -13.16 12.37 5.80
CA VAL A 83 -14.06 12.92 6.82
C VAL A 83 -15.31 13.50 6.16
N LYS A 84 -16.48 13.10 6.66
CA LYS A 84 -17.77 13.70 6.29
C LYS A 84 -18.62 13.90 7.55
N ASP A 85 -19.21 15.07 7.70
CA ASP A 85 -20.11 15.40 8.81
C ASP A 85 -19.51 15.05 10.19
N SER A 86 -18.23 15.41 10.41
CA SER A 86 -17.45 15.08 11.61
C SER A 86 -17.30 13.58 11.90
N GLN A 87 -17.49 12.73 10.89
CA GLN A 87 -17.27 11.28 10.98
C GLN A 87 -16.14 10.86 10.04
N SER A 88 -15.23 10.01 10.54
CA SER A 88 -14.33 9.25 9.69
C SER A 88 -15.13 8.25 8.88
N SER A 89 -15.02 8.34 7.56
CA SER A 89 -15.91 7.66 6.62
C SER A 89 -15.12 6.99 5.50
N VAL A 90 -15.70 5.95 4.92
CA VAL A 90 -15.25 5.36 3.66
C VAL A 90 -16.07 5.95 2.53
N PHE A 91 -15.40 6.43 1.50
CA PHE A 91 -15.97 6.88 0.24
C PHE A 91 -15.72 5.81 -0.82
N CYS A 92 -16.76 5.49 -1.60
CA CYS A 92 -16.65 4.78 -2.86
C CYS A 92 -16.85 5.77 -3.99
N LEU A 93 -15.90 5.81 -4.92
CA LEU A 93 -15.96 6.68 -6.08
C LEU A 93 -16.01 5.86 -7.37
N ASN A 94 -16.63 6.39 -8.40
CA ASN A 94 -16.53 5.87 -9.74
C ASN A 94 -15.11 6.15 -10.29
N ARG A 95 -14.43 5.14 -10.81
CA ARG A 95 -13.06 5.25 -11.31
C ARG A 95 -12.94 6.14 -12.57
N ALA A 96 -13.99 6.17 -13.39
CA ALA A 96 -13.96 6.89 -14.67
C ALA A 96 -14.02 8.42 -14.50
N ASP A 97 -14.74 8.93 -13.47
CA ASP A 97 -15.02 10.36 -13.32
C ASP A 97 -14.84 10.89 -11.87
N GLY A 98 -14.46 10.04 -10.93
CA GLY A 98 -14.24 10.40 -9.53
C GLY A 98 -15.50 10.69 -8.72
N LYS A 99 -16.70 10.59 -9.29
CA LYS A 99 -17.96 10.88 -8.59
C LYS A 99 -18.21 9.92 -7.45
N THR A 100 -18.69 10.44 -6.32
CA THR A 100 -19.07 9.62 -5.18
C THR A 100 -20.27 8.75 -5.49
N VAL A 101 -20.14 7.44 -5.26
CA VAL A 101 -21.19 6.43 -5.40
C VAL A 101 -21.92 6.23 -4.08
N TRP A 102 -21.16 6.03 -3.00
CA TRP A 102 -21.68 5.93 -1.64
C TRP A 102 -20.66 6.41 -0.61
N VAL A 103 -21.12 6.73 0.60
CA VAL A 103 -20.30 7.09 1.76
C VAL A 103 -20.83 6.36 2.98
N THR A 104 -19.95 5.72 3.75
CA THR A 104 -20.30 5.03 4.99
C THR A 104 -19.45 5.53 6.15
N ALA A 105 -20.06 6.06 7.20
CA ALA A 105 -19.37 6.46 8.41
C ALA A 105 -18.87 5.23 9.18
N LEU A 106 -17.62 5.30 9.68
CA LEU A 106 -17.02 4.27 10.54
C LEU A 106 -17.06 4.66 12.01
N GLY A 107 -16.85 5.92 12.34
CA GLY A 107 -16.82 6.42 13.69
C GLY A 107 -16.48 7.92 13.73
N PRO A 108 -16.43 8.53 14.92
CA PRO A 108 -16.15 9.95 15.05
C PRO A 108 -14.73 10.29 14.55
N ARG A 109 -14.60 11.45 13.91
CA ARG A 109 -13.31 12.01 13.52
C ARG A 109 -12.47 12.36 14.75
N LEU A 110 -11.21 11.95 14.77
CA LEU A 110 -10.20 12.48 15.69
C LEU A 110 -9.28 13.49 15.00
N GLY A 111 -8.95 14.53 15.73
CA GLY A 111 -7.91 15.49 15.36
C GLY A 111 -6.72 15.40 16.30
N GLN A 112 -5.55 15.80 15.82
CA GLN A 112 -4.33 15.96 16.59
C GLN A 112 -3.35 16.93 15.88
N ASP A 113 -2.21 17.22 16.50
CA ASP A 113 -1.26 18.29 16.09
C ASP A 113 -0.61 18.08 14.70
N LYS A 114 -0.67 16.88 14.12
CA LYS A 114 -0.11 16.56 12.79
C LYS A 114 -1.19 16.36 11.72
N GLY A 115 -2.39 16.80 12.00
CA GLY A 115 -3.53 16.75 11.09
C GLY A 115 -4.58 15.73 11.45
N PRO A 116 -5.81 16.00 11.09
CA PRO A 116 -6.98 15.19 11.43
C PRO A 116 -7.24 14.06 10.43
N GLY A 117 -8.17 13.18 10.78
CA GLY A 117 -8.80 12.21 9.90
C GLY A 117 -8.04 10.91 9.71
N PRO A 118 -8.63 9.98 8.97
CA PRO A 118 -8.13 8.62 8.81
C PRO A 118 -6.84 8.54 7.98
N ARG A 119 -6.00 7.55 8.30
CA ARG A 119 -4.68 7.37 7.70
C ARG A 119 -4.53 6.05 6.97
N GLY A 120 -5.31 5.02 7.35
CA GLY A 120 -5.28 3.71 6.72
C GLY A 120 -5.85 3.73 5.29
N THR A 121 -5.34 2.87 4.44
CA THR A 121 -5.90 2.57 3.11
C THR A 121 -6.87 1.41 3.24
N PRO A 122 -8.07 1.47 2.65
CA PRO A 122 -8.98 0.33 2.62
C PRO A 122 -8.36 -0.87 1.90
N THR A 123 -8.74 -2.08 2.31
CA THR A 123 -8.40 -3.33 1.63
C THR A 123 -9.68 -3.95 1.07
N VAL A 124 -9.72 -4.23 -0.23
CA VAL A 124 -10.90 -4.79 -0.91
C VAL A 124 -10.58 -6.15 -1.52
N GLU A 125 -11.41 -7.14 -1.20
CA GLU A 125 -11.32 -8.49 -1.75
C GLU A 125 -12.72 -9.02 -2.05
N ASN A 126 -12.98 -9.40 -3.30
CA ASN A 126 -14.25 -9.96 -3.74
C ASN A 126 -15.47 -9.10 -3.33
N ASP A 127 -16.28 -9.61 -2.42
CA ASP A 127 -17.51 -9.00 -1.92
C ASP A 127 -17.35 -8.26 -0.57
N ARG A 128 -16.10 -7.99 -0.15
CA ARG A 128 -15.78 -7.35 1.14
C ARG A 128 -14.76 -6.24 1.00
N LEU A 129 -15.00 -5.19 1.75
CA LEU A 129 -14.11 -4.06 1.93
C LEU A 129 -13.82 -3.88 3.42
N TYR A 130 -12.56 -3.82 3.78
CA TYR A 130 -12.12 -3.59 5.16
C TYR A 130 -11.49 -2.21 5.27
N ALA A 131 -11.93 -1.44 6.24
CA ALA A 131 -11.39 -0.12 6.52
C ALA A 131 -11.20 0.07 8.02
N LEU A 132 -10.04 0.57 8.40
CA LEU A 132 -9.65 0.85 9.79
C LEU A 132 -9.37 2.35 9.91
N ASN A 133 -10.13 3.02 10.76
CA ASN A 133 -9.97 4.44 10.97
C ASN A 133 -8.95 4.76 12.08
N GLU A 134 -8.68 6.03 12.29
CA GLU A 134 -7.72 6.55 13.27
C GLU A 134 -8.08 6.29 14.73
N ASN A 135 -9.34 5.91 15.01
CA ASN A 135 -9.83 5.55 16.36
C ASN A 135 -9.69 4.06 16.66
N GLY A 136 -9.25 3.25 15.71
CA GLY A 136 -9.28 1.81 15.79
C GLY A 136 -10.64 1.20 15.46
N ASP A 137 -11.60 1.97 14.91
CA ASP A 137 -12.85 1.42 14.39
C ASP A 137 -12.60 0.71 13.07
N LEU A 138 -12.79 -0.59 13.06
CA LEU A 138 -12.64 -1.48 11.93
C LEU A 138 -14.01 -1.87 11.40
N GLY A 139 -14.26 -1.57 10.13
CA GLY A 139 -15.48 -1.96 9.43
C GLY A 139 -15.22 -2.96 8.32
N CYS A 140 -16.08 -3.97 8.19
CA CYS A 140 -16.25 -4.77 6.99
C CYS A 140 -17.53 -4.34 6.29
N LEU A 141 -17.42 -3.92 5.04
CA LEU A 141 -18.52 -3.37 4.25
C LEU A 141 -18.70 -4.15 2.96
N LYS A 142 -19.88 -4.06 2.36
CA LYS A 142 -20.08 -4.48 0.97
C LYS A 142 -19.50 -3.42 0.02
N PRO A 143 -18.62 -3.77 -0.92
CA PRO A 143 -18.07 -2.81 -1.87
C PRO A 143 -19.12 -2.17 -2.78
N THR A 144 -20.24 -2.85 -3.03
CA THR A 144 -21.28 -2.42 -3.97
C THR A 144 -22.10 -1.24 -3.48
N ASP A 145 -22.45 -1.21 -2.19
CA ASP A 145 -23.39 -0.24 -1.62
C ASP A 145 -22.93 0.38 -0.29
N GLY A 146 -21.77 -0.04 0.25
CA GLY A 146 -21.22 0.44 1.50
C GLY A 146 -21.98 -0.05 2.76
N SER A 147 -22.91 -1.00 2.64
CA SER A 147 -23.60 -1.56 3.79
C SER A 147 -22.64 -2.31 4.70
N VAL A 148 -22.79 -2.10 6.02
CA VAL A 148 -21.91 -2.69 7.02
C VAL A 148 -22.29 -4.13 7.27
N LEU A 149 -21.33 -5.05 7.10
CA LEU A 149 -21.45 -6.47 7.40
C LEU A 149 -21.15 -6.75 8.88
N TRP A 150 -20.06 -6.16 9.37
CA TRP A 150 -19.70 -6.18 10.80
C TRP A 150 -18.78 -5.01 11.15
N ARG A 151 -18.69 -4.70 12.45
CA ARG A 151 -17.81 -3.67 13.02
C ARG A 151 -17.15 -4.15 14.30
N ARG A 152 -15.94 -3.65 14.54
CA ARG A 152 -15.18 -3.79 15.80
C ARG A 152 -14.42 -2.52 16.12
N ASN A 153 -13.99 -2.35 17.35
CA ASN A 153 -12.94 -1.39 17.69
C ASN A 153 -11.73 -2.14 18.23
N ILE A 154 -10.66 -2.21 17.45
CA ILE A 154 -9.49 -3.03 17.77
C ILE A 154 -8.74 -2.57 19.02
N LEU A 155 -8.73 -1.27 19.32
CA LEU A 155 -8.08 -0.76 20.53
C LEU A 155 -8.87 -1.17 21.78
N LYS A 156 -10.19 -1.00 21.75
CA LYS A 156 -11.09 -1.34 22.84
C LYS A 156 -11.11 -2.85 23.13
N ASP A 157 -11.25 -3.64 22.06
CA ASP A 157 -11.43 -5.09 22.16
C ASP A 157 -10.18 -5.81 22.64
N PHE A 158 -9.00 -5.25 22.36
CA PHE A 158 -7.70 -5.87 22.67
C PHE A 158 -6.87 -5.09 23.69
N GLY A 159 -7.44 -4.05 24.34
CA GLY A 159 -6.72 -3.25 25.33
C GLY A 159 -5.57 -2.43 24.79
N GLY A 160 -5.58 -2.14 23.48
CA GLY A 160 -4.60 -1.30 22.84
C GLY A 160 -4.74 0.17 23.19
N ARG A 161 -3.68 0.94 23.01
CA ARG A 161 -3.68 2.39 23.15
C ARG A 161 -3.43 3.02 21.80
N ASN A 162 -4.19 4.08 21.49
CA ASN A 162 -3.96 4.83 20.27
C ASN A 162 -2.57 5.50 20.33
N PRO A 163 -1.69 5.25 19.34
CA PRO A 163 -0.40 5.91 19.30
C PRO A 163 -0.55 7.43 19.15
N LYS A 164 0.50 8.19 19.45
CA LYS A 164 0.47 9.66 19.49
C LYS A 164 -0.15 10.29 18.25
N TRP A 165 0.12 9.75 17.05
CA TRP A 165 -0.40 10.25 15.78
C TRP A 165 -1.45 9.32 15.18
N LEU A 166 -2.14 8.57 16.03
CA LEU A 166 -3.31 7.75 15.75
C LEU A 166 -3.00 6.52 14.87
N ILE A 167 -3.88 5.52 14.93
CA ILE A 167 -3.78 4.31 14.10
C ILE A 167 -3.67 4.69 12.62
N SER A 168 -2.70 4.10 11.94
CA SER A 168 -2.36 4.40 10.54
C SER A 168 -2.22 3.17 9.65
N GLU A 169 -2.26 1.98 10.23
CA GLU A 169 -2.15 0.75 9.46
C GLU A 169 -3.31 0.53 8.50
N SER A 170 -3.04 -0.24 7.46
CA SER A 170 -4.01 -0.77 6.50
C SER A 170 -4.19 -2.25 6.75
N PRO A 171 -5.43 -2.76 7.01
CA PRO A 171 -5.68 -4.16 7.31
C PRO A 171 -5.11 -5.09 6.23
N LEU A 172 -4.50 -6.21 6.65
CA LEU A 172 -3.94 -7.21 5.74
C LEU A 172 -4.86 -8.42 5.68
N ILE A 173 -5.17 -8.91 4.48
CA ILE A 173 -5.83 -10.21 4.28
C ILE A 173 -4.77 -11.28 4.04
N ASP A 174 -4.87 -12.40 4.78
CA ASP A 174 -4.08 -13.60 4.58
C ASP A 174 -4.99 -14.84 4.64
N GLY A 175 -5.37 -15.37 3.48
CA GLY A 175 -6.39 -16.42 3.38
C GLY A 175 -7.72 -15.98 3.99
N ASP A 176 -8.18 -16.66 5.03
CA ASP A 176 -9.42 -16.31 5.76
C ASP A 176 -9.17 -15.37 6.95
N HIS A 177 -7.94 -14.96 7.16
CA HIS A 177 -7.54 -14.06 8.23
C HIS A 177 -7.53 -12.60 7.78
N LEU A 178 -8.04 -11.72 8.65
CA LEU A 178 -7.83 -10.28 8.60
C LEU A 178 -6.88 -9.90 9.73
N ILE A 179 -5.68 -9.42 9.39
CA ILE A 179 -4.63 -9.09 10.33
C ILE A 179 -4.67 -7.60 10.65
N VAL A 180 -4.63 -7.28 11.94
CA VAL A 180 -4.58 -5.93 12.50
C VAL A 180 -3.60 -5.85 13.67
N THR A 181 -3.13 -4.64 14.01
CA THR A 181 -2.09 -4.40 15.01
C THR A 181 -2.58 -3.47 16.14
N PRO A 182 -3.48 -3.94 17.02
CA PRO A 182 -4.04 -3.12 18.10
C PRO A 182 -3.02 -2.69 19.17
N GLY A 183 -1.89 -3.41 19.32
CA GLY A 183 -0.85 -3.05 20.29
C GLY A 183 -1.25 -3.25 21.75
N GLY A 184 -2.15 -4.19 22.03
CA GLY A 184 -2.55 -4.53 23.38
C GLY A 184 -1.64 -5.56 24.06
N GLN A 185 -1.82 -5.77 25.36
CA GLN A 185 -1.10 -6.77 26.11
C GLN A 185 -1.45 -8.19 25.60
N GLY A 186 -0.45 -8.95 25.16
CA GLY A 186 -0.64 -10.25 24.52
C GLY A 186 -1.46 -10.18 23.22
N ALA A 187 -1.50 -9.00 22.59
CA ALA A 187 -2.31 -8.71 21.41
C ALA A 187 -1.68 -7.60 20.54
N SER A 188 -0.36 -7.60 20.38
CA SER A 188 0.27 -6.62 19.48
C SER A 188 -0.16 -6.81 18.05
N ILE A 189 -0.31 -8.07 17.59
CA ILE A 189 -0.87 -8.44 16.30
C ILE A 189 -2.01 -9.43 16.54
N VAL A 190 -3.09 -9.31 15.77
CA VAL A 190 -4.30 -10.11 15.93
C VAL A 190 -4.78 -10.58 14.56
N ALA A 191 -5.23 -11.84 14.48
CA ALA A 191 -6.01 -12.33 13.35
C ALA A 191 -7.49 -12.42 13.71
N LEU A 192 -8.30 -11.87 12.85
CA LEU A 192 -9.74 -11.99 12.86
C LEU A 192 -10.19 -12.86 11.69
N ASP A 193 -11.27 -13.61 11.86
CA ASP A 193 -11.99 -14.19 10.73
C ASP A 193 -12.53 -13.06 9.86
N LYS A 194 -12.10 -12.98 8.62
CA LYS A 194 -12.43 -11.87 7.72
C LYS A 194 -13.93 -11.76 7.43
N THR A 195 -14.68 -12.88 7.56
CA THR A 195 -16.12 -12.92 7.25
C THR A 195 -16.97 -12.42 8.42
N THR A 196 -16.58 -12.77 9.64
CA THR A 196 -17.40 -12.54 10.85
C THR A 196 -16.81 -11.51 11.80
N GLY A 197 -15.54 -11.13 11.64
CA GLY A 197 -14.80 -10.29 12.57
C GLY A 197 -14.45 -10.98 13.90
N LYS A 198 -14.70 -12.28 14.09
CA LYS A 198 -14.35 -13.01 15.30
C LYS A 198 -12.85 -13.18 15.42
N THR A 199 -12.33 -13.10 16.65
CA THR A 199 -10.90 -13.34 16.91
C THR A 199 -10.54 -14.81 16.66
N ILE A 200 -9.52 -15.06 15.85
CA ILE A 200 -8.94 -16.38 15.61
C ILE A 200 -7.76 -16.59 16.57
N TRP A 201 -6.80 -15.67 16.57
CA TRP A 201 -5.66 -15.71 17.48
C TRP A 201 -5.16 -14.30 17.83
N THR A 202 -4.38 -14.21 18.91
CA THR A 202 -3.60 -13.03 19.32
C THR A 202 -2.16 -13.44 19.59
N THR A 203 -1.22 -12.52 19.44
CA THR A 203 0.20 -12.74 19.75
C THR A 203 0.45 -12.71 21.26
N LYS A 204 0.13 -13.79 21.97
CA LYS A 204 0.18 -13.87 23.45
C LYS A 204 1.52 -13.47 24.06
N GLU A 205 2.62 -13.72 23.35
CA GLU A 205 3.99 -13.47 23.80
C GLU A 205 4.48 -12.05 23.49
N LEU A 206 3.64 -11.22 22.84
CA LEU A 206 4.02 -9.88 22.37
C LEU A 206 3.04 -8.83 22.90
N SER A 207 3.60 -7.83 23.62
CA SER A 207 2.84 -6.74 24.25
C SER A 207 3.36 -5.37 23.84
N ASP A 208 3.95 -5.26 22.65
CA ASP A 208 4.41 -4.00 22.09
C ASP A 208 3.21 -3.15 21.65
N GLU A 209 3.29 -1.84 21.86
CA GLU A 209 2.26 -0.89 21.40
C GLU A 209 2.14 -0.90 19.88
N ALA A 210 1.00 -0.44 19.37
CA ALA A 210 0.80 -0.22 17.94
C ALA A 210 1.84 0.77 17.40
N ALA A 211 2.32 0.50 16.19
CA ALA A 211 3.09 1.44 15.39
C ALA A 211 2.18 2.11 14.34
N TYR A 212 2.78 2.66 13.29
CA TYR A 212 2.08 3.27 12.16
C TYR A 212 2.21 2.43 10.88
N SER A 213 2.92 1.31 10.99
CA SER A 213 3.26 0.40 9.90
C SER A 213 2.13 -0.59 9.60
N SER A 214 2.03 -1.03 8.37
CA SER A 214 1.14 -2.12 7.94
C SER A 214 1.92 -3.43 7.82
N CYS A 215 1.29 -4.54 8.20
CA CYS A 215 1.89 -5.87 8.06
C CYS A 215 1.98 -6.33 6.59
N VAL A 216 2.92 -7.22 6.32
CA VAL A 216 3.04 -7.99 5.08
C VAL A 216 3.15 -9.48 5.40
N THR A 217 3.06 -10.32 4.38
CA THR A 217 3.21 -11.78 4.52
C THR A 217 4.52 -12.25 3.94
N ALA A 218 5.02 -13.37 4.46
CA ALA A 218 6.18 -14.09 3.94
C ALA A 218 5.96 -15.60 4.02
N ASP A 219 6.48 -16.34 3.02
CA ASP A 219 6.63 -17.80 3.07
C ASP A 219 8.11 -18.14 3.23
N ILE A 220 8.50 -18.62 4.38
CA ILE A 220 9.89 -18.92 4.70
C ILE A 220 10.03 -20.42 4.93
N GLY A 221 10.60 -21.12 3.94
CA GLY A 221 10.77 -22.58 4.01
C GLY A 221 9.48 -23.35 4.33
N GLY A 222 8.35 -22.90 3.80
CA GLY A 222 7.02 -23.47 4.02
C GLY A 222 6.30 -22.99 5.29
N VAL A 223 6.89 -22.07 6.05
CA VAL A 223 6.24 -21.44 7.20
C VAL A 223 5.64 -20.09 6.79
N ARG A 224 4.32 -20.02 6.71
CA ARG A 224 3.59 -18.77 6.46
C ARG A 224 3.71 -17.85 7.67
N THR A 225 4.19 -16.64 7.45
CA THR A 225 4.56 -15.69 8.49
C THR A 225 3.95 -14.33 8.21
N ILE A 226 3.40 -13.69 9.23
CA ILE A 226 3.02 -12.28 9.23
C ILE A 226 4.23 -11.48 9.72
N VAL A 227 4.68 -10.54 8.91
CA VAL A 227 5.82 -9.67 9.21
C VAL A 227 5.30 -8.27 9.53
N GLY A 228 5.59 -7.77 10.71
CA GLY A 228 5.11 -6.49 11.20
C GLY A 228 6.23 -5.61 11.75
N PHE A 229 5.88 -4.36 12.02
CA PHE A 229 6.73 -3.41 12.73
C PHE A 229 5.90 -2.79 13.85
N THR A 230 6.22 -3.13 15.10
CA THR A 230 5.53 -2.63 16.30
C THR A 230 6.14 -1.31 16.79
N GLY A 231 5.57 -0.75 17.86
CA GLY A 231 6.16 0.43 18.52
C GLY A 231 7.57 0.22 19.05
N ARG A 232 8.05 -1.05 19.12
CA ARG A 232 9.36 -1.39 19.75
C ARG A 232 10.26 -2.28 18.91
N ALA A 233 9.74 -2.97 17.89
CA ALA A 233 10.53 -3.96 17.15
C ALA A 233 9.99 -4.27 15.77
N GLY A 234 10.85 -4.69 14.85
CA GLY A 234 10.48 -5.51 13.72
C GLY A 234 10.20 -6.93 14.20
N VAL A 235 9.07 -7.51 13.81
CA VAL A 235 8.62 -8.81 14.31
C VAL A 235 8.13 -9.72 13.19
N GLY A 236 8.19 -11.03 13.44
CA GLY A 236 7.51 -12.03 12.64
C GLY A 236 6.73 -12.97 13.52
N VAL A 237 5.48 -13.26 13.12
CA VAL A 237 4.62 -14.20 13.82
C VAL A 237 4.08 -15.26 12.87
N ARG A 238 3.89 -16.48 13.34
CA ARG A 238 3.33 -17.56 12.52
C ARG A 238 1.87 -17.26 12.19
N ALA A 239 1.53 -17.30 10.90
CA ALA A 239 0.21 -16.93 10.42
C ALA A 239 -0.92 -17.82 10.94
N SER A 240 -0.64 -19.09 11.26
CA SER A 240 -1.65 -20.06 11.68
C SER A 240 -2.15 -19.89 13.12
N ASP A 241 -1.30 -19.36 14.03
CA ASP A 241 -1.61 -19.31 15.46
C ASP A 241 -1.09 -18.07 16.23
N GLY A 242 -0.40 -17.16 15.51
CA GLY A 242 0.14 -15.93 16.11
C GLY A 242 1.37 -16.14 17.00
N LYS A 243 2.03 -17.31 16.97
CA LYS A 243 3.26 -17.55 17.72
C LYS A 243 4.36 -16.61 17.26
N LEU A 244 5.03 -15.96 18.23
CA LEU A 244 6.17 -15.09 17.94
C LEU A 244 7.35 -15.94 17.40
N MET A 245 7.89 -15.57 16.24
CA MET A 245 9.02 -16.24 15.58
C MET A 245 10.33 -15.49 15.83
N TRP A 246 10.30 -14.16 15.63
CA TRP A 246 11.44 -13.29 15.91
C TRP A 246 10.99 -11.91 16.37
N ARG A 247 11.89 -11.24 17.06
CA ARG A 247 11.76 -9.84 17.49
C ARG A 247 13.13 -9.17 17.39
N TYR A 248 13.18 -8.06 16.65
CA TYR A 248 14.40 -7.30 16.38
C TYR A 248 14.20 -5.83 16.74
N GLU A 249 14.86 -5.37 17.81
CA GLU A 249 14.62 -4.05 18.41
C GLU A 249 15.47 -2.94 17.79
N ARG A 250 16.67 -3.25 17.30
CA ARG A 250 17.69 -2.26 16.92
C ARG A 250 17.20 -1.26 15.86
N VAL A 251 16.24 -1.63 15.04
CA VAL A 251 15.68 -0.80 13.95
C VAL A 251 14.53 0.10 14.42
N SER A 252 14.03 -0.08 15.65
CA SER A 252 12.93 0.71 16.17
C SER A 252 13.40 1.97 16.88
N ASN A 253 12.54 2.98 16.93
CA ASN A 253 12.71 4.18 17.74
C ASN A 253 11.47 4.41 18.60
N SER A 254 11.62 5.24 19.65
CA SER A 254 10.52 5.56 20.57
C SER A 254 9.53 6.60 20.06
N THR A 255 9.74 7.15 18.86
CA THR A 255 8.92 8.23 18.30
C THR A 255 7.88 7.69 17.32
N ALA A 256 8.34 7.02 16.25
CA ALA A 256 7.44 6.47 15.24
C ALA A 256 8.14 5.43 14.36
N ASN A 257 7.57 4.24 14.27
CA ASN A 257 7.95 3.18 13.35
C ASN A 257 6.85 3.07 12.29
N ILE A 258 7.14 3.49 11.04
CA ILE A 258 6.10 3.77 10.05
C ILE A 258 6.24 2.90 8.81
N ALA A 259 7.47 2.74 8.29
CA ALA A 259 7.70 2.07 7.01
C ALA A 259 7.24 0.60 7.05
N THR A 260 6.50 0.21 6.02
CA THR A 260 6.12 -1.20 5.81
C THR A 260 7.37 -2.04 5.58
N PRO A 261 7.54 -3.19 6.24
CA PRO A 261 8.66 -4.10 6.00
C PRO A 261 8.70 -4.58 4.55
N ILE A 262 9.91 -4.80 4.03
CA ILE A 262 10.10 -5.41 2.71
C ILE A 262 10.62 -6.83 2.89
N VAL A 263 9.89 -7.80 2.34
CA VAL A 263 10.30 -9.21 2.32
C VAL A 263 10.74 -9.60 0.92
N HIS A 264 11.94 -10.19 0.82
CA HIS A 264 12.48 -10.70 -0.45
C HIS A 264 13.52 -11.80 -0.20
N ASP A 265 13.41 -12.92 -0.92
CA ASP A 265 14.36 -14.05 -0.90
C ASP A 265 14.75 -14.49 0.53
N SER A 266 13.78 -14.83 1.36
CA SER A 266 13.98 -15.21 2.77
C SER A 266 14.79 -14.17 3.56
N LYS A 267 14.58 -12.89 3.26
CA LYS A 267 15.13 -11.75 4.00
C LYS A 267 14.04 -10.74 4.29
N VAL A 268 14.20 -10.00 5.37
CA VAL A 268 13.33 -8.87 5.68
C VAL A 268 14.16 -7.61 5.91
N PHE A 269 13.76 -6.54 5.25
CA PHE A 269 14.33 -5.21 5.45
C PHE A 269 13.37 -4.35 6.27
N TYR A 270 13.89 -3.74 7.31
CA TYR A 270 13.21 -2.75 8.14
C TYR A 270 13.95 -1.41 8.08
N THR A 271 13.22 -0.32 8.19
CA THR A 271 13.80 1.03 8.29
C THR A 271 12.94 1.94 9.15
N SER A 272 13.56 2.82 9.91
CA SER A 272 12.88 3.91 10.61
C SER A 272 13.76 5.16 10.68
N ASP A 273 13.11 6.30 10.82
CA ASP A 273 13.75 7.62 10.92
C ASP A 273 14.19 7.94 12.37
N TYR A 274 14.24 9.21 12.69
CA TYR A 274 14.65 9.76 14.00
C TYR A 274 16.05 9.33 14.41
N GLY A 275 16.98 9.27 13.44
CA GLY A 275 18.38 8.90 13.66
C GLY A 275 18.63 7.42 13.85
N THR A 276 17.63 6.55 13.65
CA THR A 276 17.76 5.10 13.86
C THR A 276 18.49 4.43 12.71
N GLY A 277 17.85 4.20 11.57
CA GLY A 277 18.47 3.54 10.43
C GLY A 277 17.64 2.42 9.82
N CYS A 278 18.35 1.46 9.22
CA CYS A 278 17.75 0.29 8.57
C CYS A 278 18.56 -0.98 8.89
N ALA A 279 17.88 -2.13 8.76
CA ALA A 279 18.50 -3.43 8.93
C ALA A 279 17.98 -4.41 7.89
N LEU A 280 18.83 -5.32 7.45
CA LEU A 280 18.46 -6.51 6.70
C LEU A 280 18.68 -7.73 7.60
N LEU A 281 17.63 -8.54 7.76
CA LEU A 281 17.69 -9.80 8.48
C LEU A 281 17.55 -10.96 7.49
N GLY A 282 18.39 -11.99 7.64
CA GLY A 282 18.22 -13.28 7.01
C GLY A 282 17.22 -14.13 7.79
N LEU A 283 16.29 -14.77 7.11
CA LEU A 283 15.25 -15.61 7.71
C LEU A 283 15.49 -17.07 7.37
N LYS A 284 15.48 -17.94 8.36
CA LYS A 284 15.68 -19.39 8.19
C LYS A 284 14.59 -20.16 8.91
N ALA A 285 13.90 -21.04 8.16
CA ALA A 285 12.95 -21.97 8.76
C ALA A 285 13.67 -23.20 9.30
N GLU A 286 13.31 -23.62 10.52
CA GLU A 286 13.81 -24.82 11.17
C GLU A 286 12.75 -25.34 12.15
N GLY A 287 12.34 -26.61 12.01
CA GLY A 287 11.37 -27.24 12.91
C GLY A 287 10.00 -26.56 12.97
N GLY A 288 9.56 -25.91 11.88
CA GLY A 288 8.29 -25.17 11.84
C GLY A 288 8.33 -23.79 12.48
N GLU A 289 9.52 -23.31 12.85
CA GLU A 289 9.79 -21.97 13.35
C GLU A 289 10.65 -21.20 12.34
N VAL A 290 10.65 -19.88 12.43
CA VAL A 290 11.53 -19.00 11.63
C VAL A 290 12.42 -18.21 12.57
N LYS A 291 13.74 -18.32 12.37
CA LYS A 291 14.76 -17.52 13.05
C LYS A 291 15.20 -16.37 12.16
N ALA A 292 15.52 -15.24 12.75
CA ALA A 292 16.05 -14.07 12.07
C ALA A 292 17.44 -13.72 12.59
N GLU A 293 18.39 -13.50 11.67
CA GLU A 293 19.74 -13.11 11.96
C GLU A 293 20.09 -11.82 11.23
N GLU A 294 20.73 -10.84 11.92
CA GLU A 294 21.16 -9.60 11.32
C GLU A 294 22.23 -9.85 10.26
N ILE A 295 21.98 -9.45 9.01
CA ILE A 295 22.98 -9.43 7.95
C ILE A 295 23.75 -8.11 8.02
N TYR A 296 23.02 -6.99 8.13
CA TYR A 296 23.62 -5.68 8.38
C TYR A 296 22.64 -4.75 9.11
N PHE A 297 23.22 -3.74 9.74
CA PHE A 297 22.55 -2.53 10.19
C PHE A 297 23.27 -1.32 9.60
N SER A 298 22.51 -0.35 9.06
CA SER A 298 23.05 0.84 8.41
C SER A 298 22.20 2.07 8.72
N ARG A 299 22.78 3.27 8.58
CA ARG A 299 22.05 4.55 8.64
C ARG A 299 21.86 5.21 7.27
N GLU A 300 22.13 4.48 6.20
CA GLU A 300 22.02 4.99 4.83
C GLU A 300 20.55 5.11 4.34
N MET A 301 19.62 4.44 5.03
CA MET A 301 18.18 4.57 4.77
C MET A 301 17.45 4.76 6.11
N MET A 302 17.12 6.00 6.45
CA MET A 302 16.27 6.38 7.59
C MET A 302 14.94 6.87 7.05
N ASN A 303 14.05 5.92 6.70
CA ASN A 303 12.78 6.26 6.08
C ASN A 303 11.74 6.67 7.13
N HIS A 304 11.09 7.83 6.92
CA HIS A 304 10.04 8.32 7.80
C HIS A 304 8.69 7.69 7.42
N HIS A 305 7.93 8.31 6.51
CA HIS A 305 6.60 7.82 6.11
C HIS A 305 6.51 7.44 4.62
N GLY A 306 7.55 7.70 3.84
CA GLY A 306 7.50 7.63 2.38
C GLY A 306 7.52 6.23 1.79
N GLY A 307 7.77 5.20 2.61
CA GLY A 307 7.97 3.84 2.12
C GLY A 307 9.28 3.67 1.35
N VAL A 308 9.59 2.44 1.04
CA VAL A 308 10.77 2.05 0.25
C VAL A 308 10.34 1.01 -0.77
N VAL A 309 10.86 1.10 -1.99
CA VAL A 309 10.63 0.13 -3.08
C VAL A 309 11.92 -0.62 -3.36
N LEU A 310 11.85 -1.96 -3.43
CA LEU A 310 12.96 -2.83 -3.82
C LEU A 310 12.84 -3.20 -5.29
N LEU A 311 13.85 -2.85 -6.09
CA LEU A 311 13.91 -3.13 -7.52
C LEU A 311 15.28 -3.64 -7.92
N ASN A 312 15.36 -4.82 -8.53
CA ASN A 312 16.59 -5.37 -9.09
C ASN A 312 17.79 -5.31 -8.14
N GLY A 313 17.57 -5.58 -6.85
CA GLY A 313 18.61 -5.56 -5.81
C GLY A 313 18.93 -4.18 -5.24
N TYR A 314 18.15 -3.14 -5.56
CA TYR A 314 18.34 -1.78 -5.03
C TYR A 314 17.08 -1.28 -4.34
N LEU A 315 17.26 -0.63 -3.20
CA LEU A 315 16.23 0.03 -2.42
C LEU A 315 16.16 1.51 -2.83
N TYR A 316 14.97 1.98 -3.19
CA TYR A 316 14.70 3.39 -3.46
C TYR A 316 13.75 3.91 -2.39
N GLY A 317 14.11 4.99 -1.71
CA GLY A 317 13.31 5.57 -0.64
C GLY A 317 13.87 6.90 -0.17
N PHE A 318 13.06 7.60 0.62
CA PHE A 318 13.49 8.87 1.20
C PHE A 318 14.20 8.65 2.54
N ASN A 319 15.49 8.99 2.60
CA ASN A 319 16.22 9.19 3.85
C ASN A 319 15.92 10.61 4.32
N ASN A 320 14.89 10.77 5.15
CA ASN A 320 14.28 12.06 5.49
C ASN A 320 13.89 12.86 4.22
N ALA A 321 14.56 13.95 3.92
CA ALA A 321 14.27 14.81 2.75
C ALA A 321 15.07 14.44 1.48
N ILE A 322 15.86 13.36 1.53
CA ILE A 322 16.79 12.98 0.47
C ILE A 322 16.34 11.66 -0.14
N LEU A 323 16.00 11.66 -1.43
CA LEU A 323 15.78 10.41 -2.17
C LEU A 323 17.11 9.68 -2.29
N SER A 324 17.12 8.42 -1.94
CA SER A 324 18.32 7.60 -1.84
C SER A 324 18.14 6.27 -2.58
N CYS A 325 19.19 5.81 -3.22
CA CYS A 325 19.34 4.46 -3.72
C CYS A 325 20.39 3.72 -2.90
N VAL A 326 20.01 2.58 -2.34
CA VAL A 326 20.85 1.76 -1.46
C VAL A 326 20.88 0.34 -1.99
N GLU A 327 22.05 -0.30 -2.01
CA GLU A 327 22.18 -1.69 -2.38
C GLU A 327 21.55 -2.59 -1.32
N PHE A 328 20.57 -3.41 -1.71
CA PHE A 328 19.79 -4.25 -0.78
C PHE A 328 20.65 -5.26 -0.03
N ALA A 329 21.61 -5.89 -0.70
CA ALA A 329 22.43 -6.95 -0.11
C ALA A 329 23.41 -6.46 0.94
N THR A 330 23.88 -5.21 0.85
CA THR A 330 24.98 -4.69 1.67
C THR A 330 24.60 -3.48 2.52
N GLY A 331 23.49 -2.83 2.22
CA GLY A 331 23.08 -1.58 2.87
C GLY A 331 23.93 -0.37 2.48
N LYS A 332 24.76 -0.48 1.45
CA LYS A 332 25.64 0.61 1.00
C LYS A 332 24.89 1.62 0.14
N MET A 333 25.16 2.91 0.37
CA MET A 333 24.67 4.00 -0.44
C MET A 333 25.23 3.89 -1.87
N VAL A 334 24.33 3.98 -2.87
CA VAL A 334 24.69 4.06 -4.29
C VAL A 334 24.67 5.51 -4.76
N TRP A 335 23.56 6.20 -4.52
CA TRP A 335 23.42 7.63 -4.78
C TRP A 335 22.35 8.27 -3.88
N ARG A 336 22.38 9.59 -3.80
CA ARG A 336 21.37 10.41 -3.12
C ARG A 336 21.13 11.73 -3.85
N ASP A 337 19.88 12.22 -3.81
CA ASP A 337 19.47 13.48 -4.43
C ASP A 337 18.33 14.15 -3.65
N ARG A 338 18.20 15.47 -3.77
CA ARG A 338 17.14 16.22 -3.10
C ARG A 338 15.75 16.01 -3.71
N SER A 339 15.69 15.69 -5.00
CA SER A 339 14.47 15.39 -5.79
C SER A 339 13.29 16.30 -5.47
N VAL A 340 12.19 15.77 -4.90
CA VAL A 340 10.99 16.51 -4.46
C VAL A 340 11.05 16.94 -2.99
N GLY A 341 12.18 16.74 -2.29
CA GLY A 341 12.28 16.87 -0.84
C GLY A 341 11.72 15.63 -0.13
N LYS A 342 11.33 15.76 1.13
CA LYS A 342 10.71 14.66 1.88
C LYS A 342 9.39 14.25 1.23
N GLY A 343 9.20 12.94 0.99
CA GLY A 343 8.03 12.50 0.22
C GLY A 343 7.78 11.01 0.27
N THR A 344 6.86 10.58 -0.59
CA THR A 344 6.43 9.21 -0.81
C THR A 344 6.69 8.79 -2.25
N LEU A 345 6.71 7.50 -2.54
CA LEU A 345 6.97 7.00 -3.88
C LEU A 345 6.19 5.73 -4.24
N THR A 346 6.00 5.55 -5.55
CA THR A 346 5.50 4.33 -6.19
C THR A 346 6.30 4.09 -7.46
N TYR A 347 6.51 2.84 -7.84
CA TYR A 347 7.21 2.46 -9.07
C TYR A 347 6.24 1.95 -10.13
N ALA A 348 6.51 2.32 -11.40
CA ALA A 348 5.93 1.69 -12.59
C ALA A 348 6.83 1.89 -13.80
N ASP A 349 6.94 0.88 -14.67
CA ASP A 349 7.51 0.95 -16.03
C ASP A 349 8.93 1.60 -16.10
N GLY A 350 9.79 1.26 -15.14
CA GLY A 350 11.16 1.79 -15.07
C GLY A 350 11.27 3.16 -14.39
N LEU A 351 10.20 3.70 -13.82
CA LEU A 351 10.12 5.05 -13.29
C LEU A 351 9.66 5.08 -11.82
N LEU A 352 10.16 6.05 -11.07
CA LEU A 352 9.70 6.42 -9.73
C LEU A 352 8.74 7.60 -9.86
N TYR A 353 7.53 7.42 -9.33
CA TYR A 353 6.50 8.46 -9.20
C TYR A 353 6.58 9.01 -7.78
N LEU A 354 7.01 10.24 -7.63
CA LEU A 354 7.37 10.86 -6.35
C LEU A 354 6.33 11.91 -5.96
N LEU A 355 5.94 11.95 -4.68
CA LEU A 355 5.07 12.99 -4.12
C LEU A 355 5.73 13.57 -2.86
N GLY A 356 6.17 14.84 -2.95
CA GLY A 356 6.75 15.57 -1.82
C GLY A 356 5.69 16.09 -0.83
N GLU A 357 6.06 16.18 0.44
CA GLU A 357 5.21 16.82 1.49
C GLU A 357 4.77 18.24 1.14
N ASN A 358 5.58 18.93 0.34
CA ASN A 358 5.37 20.30 -0.15
C ASN A 358 4.53 20.37 -1.42
N ASN A 359 3.81 19.29 -1.76
CA ASN A 359 2.92 19.20 -2.93
C ASN A 359 3.66 19.19 -4.29
N VAL A 360 4.99 19.00 -4.31
CA VAL A 360 5.77 18.78 -5.54
C VAL A 360 5.66 17.35 -5.97
N VAL A 361 5.30 17.12 -7.23
CA VAL A 361 5.22 15.80 -7.84
C VAL A 361 6.38 15.63 -8.83
N GLY A 362 7.10 14.54 -8.76
CA GLY A 362 8.24 14.25 -9.62
C GLY A 362 8.16 12.89 -10.32
N LEU A 363 8.76 12.81 -11.49
CA LEU A 363 9.01 11.56 -12.20
C LEU A 363 10.51 11.41 -12.36
N ALA A 364 11.06 10.24 -12.08
CA ALA A 364 12.49 9.98 -12.22
C ALA A 364 12.78 8.57 -12.69
N ASP A 365 13.94 8.33 -13.31
CA ASP A 365 14.39 6.99 -13.66
C ASP A 365 14.61 6.15 -12.38
N ALA A 366 14.11 4.93 -12.36
CA ALA A 366 14.40 3.93 -11.31
C ALA A 366 15.71 3.21 -11.67
N SER A 367 16.85 3.86 -11.45
CA SER A 367 18.16 3.38 -11.90
C SER A 367 19.23 3.55 -10.82
N PRO A 368 20.12 2.55 -10.62
CA PRO A 368 21.29 2.71 -9.75
C PRO A 368 22.38 3.63 -10.34
N ALA A 369 22.29 4.02 -11.63
CA ALA A 369 23.27 4.89 -12.27
C ALA A 369 23.23 6.36 -11.80
N GLY A 370 22.21 6.75 -11.02
CA GLY A 370 22.05 8.11 -10.50
C GLY A 370 20.61 8.63 -10.68
N TYR A 371 20.29 9.70 -9.98
CA TYR A 371 19.02 10.39 -10.13
C TYR A 371 18.92 11.10 -11.49
N LYS A 372 17.84 10.85 -12.21
CA LYS A 372 17.54 11.53 -13.46
C LYS A 372 16.06 11.88 -13.52
N GLU A 373 15.74 13.15 -13.33
CA GLU A 373 14.37 13.66 -13.38
C GLU A 373 13.83 13.62 -14.83
N LYS A 374 12.56 13.24 -14.96
CA LYS A 374 11.82 13.08 -16.22
C LYS A 374 10.61 14.01 -16.34
N GLY A 375 10.28 14.71 -15.27
CA GLY A 375 9.20 15.68 -15.24
C GLY A 375 8.85 16.07 -13.81
N ARG A 376 8.25 17.24 -13.67
CA ARG A 376 7.85 17.82 -12.39
C ARG A 376 6.63 18.71 -12.57
N PHE A 377 5.73 18.69 -11.58
CA PHE A 377 4.64 19.67 -11.48
C PHE A 377 4.25 19.89 -10.01
N GLN A 378 3.38 20.84 -9.76
CA GLN A 378 2.88 21.20 -8.42
C GLN A 378 1.39 20.89 -8.36
N ILE A 379 0.93 20.21 -7.31
CA ILE A 379 -0.49 20.10 -6.98
C ILE A 379 -0.89 21.19 -5.99
N ALA A 380 -2.20 21.46 -5.89
CA ALA A 380 -2.73 22.49 -5.00
C ALA A 380 -2.47 22.14 -3.52
N ASP A 381 -2.05 23.14 -2.76
CA ASP A 381 -1.92 23.04 -1.31
C ASP A 381 -3.30 22.89 -0.65
N GLN A 382 -3.41 22.00 0.32
CA GLN A 382 -4.62 21.73 1.10
C GLN A 382 -4.45 22.09 2.57
N GLY A 383 -3.42 22.88 2.92
CA GLY A 383 -3.14 23.34 4.28
C GLY A 383 -2.47 22.33 5.20
N TRP A 384 -2.21 21.10 4.73
CA TRP A 384 -1.52 20.04 5.44
C TRP A 384 -0.52 19.33 4.52
N PRO A 385 0.54 18.68 5.05
CA PRO A 385 1.49 17.93 4.23
C PRO A 385 0.83 16.83 3.41
N SER A 386 1.32 16.60 2.19
CA SER A 386 0.92 15.47 1.33
C SER A 386 1.65 14.20 1.76
N TRP A 387 0.96 13.32 2.52
CA TRP A 387 1.53 12.04 3.01
C TRP A 387 0.90 10.81 2.37
N ALA A 388 -0.18 10.94 1.63
CA ALA A 388 -0.76 9.81 0.92
C ALA A 388 0.21 9.29 -0.14
N HIS A 389 0.35 7.96 -0.23
CA HIS A 389 1.18 7.36 -1.27
C HIS A 389 0.46 7.44 -2.62
N PRO A 390 1.14 7.88 -3.69
CA PRO A 390 0.55 7.93 -5.01
C PRO A 390 0.32 6.52 -5.57
N VAL A 391 -0.63 6.39 -6.49
CA VAL A 391 -1.00 5.10 -7.10
C VAL A 391 -0.89 5.17 -8.61
N VAL A 392 -0.27 4.15 -9.22
CA VAL A 392 -0.26 3.93 -10.67
C VAL A 392 -1.05 2.69 -10.99
N CYS A 393 -2.18 2.86 -11.71
CA CYS A 393 -3.11 1.78 -12.01
C CYS A 393 -3.97 2.06 -13.25
N GLY A 394 -3.95 1.17 -14.26
CA GLY A 394 -4.75 1.28 -15.50
C GLY A 394 -4.28 2.41 -16.42
N GLY A 395 -2.97 2.68 -16.46
CA GLY A 395 -2.39 3.81 -17.20
C GLY A 395 -2.82 5.17 -16.64
N ARG A 396 -3.19 5.19 -15.38
CA ARG A 396 -3.57 6.40 -14.63
C ARG A 396 -2.65 6.58 -13.44
N PHE A 397 -2.39 7.83 -13.11
CA PHE A 397 -1.65 8.25 -11.93
C PHE A 397 -2.62 8.98 -11.00
N TYR A 398 -2.79 8.47 -9.79
CA TYR A 398 -3.71 9.01 -8.80
C TYR A 398 -2.92 9.65 -7.66
N ILE A 399 -3.30 10.87 -7.30
CA ILE A 399 -2.71 11.61 -6.19
C ILE A 399 -3.82 12.10 -5.28
N ARG A 400 -3.79 11.65 -4.03
CA ARG A 400 -4.61 12.22 -2.97
C ARG A 400 -3.82 13.27 -2.21
N ASN A 401 -4.47 14.41 -1.93
CA ASN A 401 -3.99 15.41 -0.99
C ASN A 401 -5.18 15.87 -0.15
N GLN A 402 -5.26 15.41 1.09
CA GLN A 402 -6.38 15.66 2.02
C GLN A 402 -7.74 15.37 1.37
N GLY A 403 -8.60 16.36 1.25
CA GLY A 403 -9.92 16.24 0.66
C GLY A 403 -9.97 16.21 -0.87
N ALA A 404 -8.82 16.31 -1.54
CA ALA A 404 -8.72 16.30 -3.00
C ALA A 404 -8.13 14.98 -3.51
N LEU A 405 -8.61 14.52 -4.66
CA LEU A 405 -8.08 13.37 -5.40
C LEU A 405 -8.01 13.73 -6.89
N GLY A 406 -6.80 13.67 -7.46
CA GLY A 406 -6.55 13.88 -8.88
C GLY A 406 -6.24 12.57 -9.60
N CYS A 407 -6.73 12.44 -10.84
CA CYS A 407 -6.45 11.35 -11.77
C CYS A 407 -5.83 11.92 -13.03
N TYR A 408 -4.65 11.44 -13.40
CA TYR A 408 -3.87 11.92 -14.52
C TYR A 408 -3.66 10.82 -15.56
N ASP A 409 -3.68 11.17 -16.85
CA ASP A 409 -3.39 10.24 -17.95
C ASP A 409 -1.88 10.09 -18.14
N ILE A 410 -1.37 8.89 -17.93
CA ILE A 410 0.04 8.57 -18.09
C ILE A 410 0.29 7.46 -19.13
N LYS A 411 -0.71 7.10 -19.94
CA LYS A 411 -0.51 6.17 -21.06
C LYS A 411 0.36 6.80 -22.13
N ALA A 412 1.40 6.10 -22.59
CA ALA A 412 2.08 6.44 -23.83
C ALA A 412 1.12 6.21 -25.02
N ARG A 413 1.13 7.14 -25.98
CA ARG A 413 0.32 7.08 -27.20
C ARG A 413 1.18 6.67 -28.37
#